data_71db9d1d3ba5d5875c375c34cf7ce628
#
_entry.id   71db9d1d3ba5d5875c375c34cf7ce628
#
_cell.length_a   1.000
_cell.length_b   1.000
_cell.length_c   1.000
_cell.angle_alpha   90.00
_cell.angle_beta   90.00
_cell.angle_gamma   90.00
#
_symmetry.space_group_name_H-M   'P 1'
#
loop_
_entity.id
_entity.type
_entity.pdbx_description
1 polymer ?
#
loop_
_entity_poly.entity_id
_entity_poly.type
_entity_poly.pdbx_seq_one_letter_code
_entity_poly.pdbx_strand_id
1 'polypeptide(L)'
;MGDTLTFVASRRKASLVLILSIGFVALGVWLTPEWPFLGWLSVAFFGLGIPVSLLILLLPNSTYLRLDEEGFEMGSIIRKQKYQWTDVDDFHIRSIYGARMIAIIFNTEYRKQRFARSVAATLSGLEAAIANQYNATLEQIFEALSTWKQRHGRRRA
;
A
#
# COMPACT_ATOMS: atom_id res chain seq x y z
N MET A 1 15.74 -17.28 17.34
CA MET A 1 14.65 -17.10 16.36
C MET A 1 14.15 -15.69 16.60
N GLY A 2 14.43 -14.76 15.68
CA GLY A 2 13.97 -13.37 15.84
C GLY A 2 12.46 -13.30 15.68
N ASP A 3 11.80 -12.49 16.48
CA ASP A 3 10.37 -12.23 16.36
C ASP A 3 10.09 -11.58 14.99
N THR A 4 9.09 -12.08 14.28
CA THR A 4 8.63 -11.48 13.02
C THR A 4 7.12 -11.34 13.04
N LEU A 5 6.62 -10.16 12.62
CA LEU A 5 5.21 -9.90 12.46
C LEU A 5 4.91 -9.64 10.99
N THR A 6 3.92 -10.34 10.42
CA THR A 6 3.59 -10.20 9.00
C THR A 6 2.12 -9.91 8.81
N PHE A 7 1.81 -8.82 8.09
CA PHE A 7 0.48 -8.49 7.60
C PHE A 7 0.43 -8.79 6.11
N VAL A 8 -0.60 -9.50 5.66
CA VAL A 8 -0.82 -9.85 4.25
C VAL A 8 -1.98 -9.08 3.66
N ALA A 9 -2.05 -9.00 2.33
CA ALA A 9 -3.15 -8.32 1.66
C ALA A 9 -4.53 -8.90 2.06
N SER A 10 -5.51 -8.04 2.23
CA SER A 10 -6.86 -8.41 2.60
C SER A 10 -7.61 -8.97 1.38
N ARG A 11 -7.90 -10.27 1.40
CA ARG A 11 -8.73 -10.92 0.37
C ARG A 11 -10.13 -10.30 0.28
N ARG A 12 -10.71 -9.89 1.41
CA ARG A 12 -12.05 -9.24 1.43
C ARG A 12 -12.04 -7.93 0.65
N LYS A 13 -11.01 -7.09 0.84
CA LYS A 13 -10.88 -5.82 0.11
C LYS A 13 -10.63 -6.07 -1.38
N ALA A 14 -9.79 -7.05 -1.73
CA ALA A 14 -9.54 -7.42 -3.13
C ALA A 14 -10.82 -7.97 -3.81
N SER A 15 -11.62 -8.81 -3.12
CA SER A 15 -12.89 -9.30 -3.64
C SER A 15 -13.91 -8.17 -3.87
N LEU A 16 -13.99 -7.20 -2.94
CA LEU A 16 -14.86 -6.04 -3.14
C LEU A 16 -14.45 -5.21 -4.37
N VAL A 17 -13.15 -4.95 -4.54
CA VAL A 17 -12.65 -4.23 -5.73
C VAL A 17 -12.96 -5.02 -6.99
N LEU A 18 -12.81 -6.35 -6.99
CA LEU A 18 -13.14 -7.21 -8.13
C LEU A 18 -14.62 -7.11 -8.50
N ILE A 19 -15.53 -7.24 -7.51
CA ILE A 19 -16.98 -7.16 -7.72
C ILE A 19 -17.37 -5.79 -8.27
N LEU A 20 -16.84 -4.72 -7.68
CA LEU A 20 -17.09 -3.35 -8.15
C LEU A 20 -16.57 -3.15 -9.58
N SER A 21 -15.37 -3.64 -9.88
CA SER A 21 -14.77 -3.53 -11.23
C SER A 21 -15.64 -4.25 -12.26
N ILE A 22 -16.10 -5.45 -11.98
CA ILE A 22 -17.03 -6.20 -12.87
C ILE A 22 -18.33 -5.43 -13.07
N GLY A 23 -18.92 -4.90 -11.98
CA GLY A 23 -20.14 -4.10 -12.05
C GLY A 23 -20.01 -2.85 -12.93
N PHE A 24 -18.89 -2.11 -12.76
CA PHE A 24 -18.63 -0.91 -13.58
C PHE A 24 -18.29 -1.23 -15.03
N VAL A 25 -17.62 -2.37 -15.29
CA VAL A 25 -17.42 -2.84 -16.68
C VAL A 25 -18.76 -3.16 -17.34
N ALA A 26 -19.63 -3.91 -16.65
CA ALA A 26 -20.98 -4.24 -17.18
C ALA A 26 -21.80 -2.97 -17.43
N LEU A 27 -21.79 -2.02 -16.50
CA LEU A 27 -22.43 -0.72 -16.65
C LEU A 27 -21.84 0.07 -17.83
N GLY A 28 -20.51 0.07 -17.99
CA GLY A 28 -19.83 0.72 -19.11
C GLY A 28 -20.25 0.16 -20.45
N VAL A 29 -20.32 -1.18 -20.58
CA VAL A 29 -20.84 -1.84 -21.78
C VAL A 29 -22.29 -1.43 -22.07
N TRP A 30 -23.13 -1.40 -21.04
CA TRP A 30 -24.54 -0.99 -21.18
C TRP A 30 -24.70 0.47 -21.59
N LEU A 31 -23.80 1.37 -21.14
CA LEU A 31 -23.81 2.80 -21.53
C LEU A 31 -23.26 3.05 -22.92
N THR A 32 -22.51 2.14 -23.50
CA THR A 32 -21.81 2.35 -24.79
C THR A 32 -22.72 2.78 -25.93
N PRO A 33 -23.98 2.29 -26.11
CA PRO A 33 -24.86 2.73 -27.20
C PRO A 33 -25.24 4.19 -27.10
N GLU A 34 -25.51 4.71 -25.91
CA GLU A 34 -25.96 6.11 -25.69
C GLU A 34 -24.77 7.06 -25.51
N TRP A 35 -23.73 6.62 -24.81
CA TRP A 35 -22.56 7.40 -24.43
C TRP A 35 -21.26 6.64 -24.73
N PRO A 36 -20.85 6.48 -26.01
CA PRO A 36 -19.74 5.62 -26.38
C PRO A 36 -18.42 5.95 -25.64
N PHE A 37 -18.11 7.24 -25.54
CA PHE A 37 -16.87 7.68 -24.87
C PHE A 37 -16.84 7.30 -23.38
N LEU A 38 -17.91 7.56 -22.64
CA LEU A 38 -18.00 7.24 -21.22
C LEU A 38 -18.07 5.73 -20.99
N GLY A 39 -18.78 5.00 -21.83
CA GLY A 39 -18.87 3.54 -21.79
C GLY A 39 -17.49 2.90 -21.95
N TRP A 40 -16.78 3.23 -23.02
CA TRP A 40 -15.44 2.69 -23.25
C TRP A 40 -14.41 3.14 -22.21
N LEU A 41 -14.49 4.39 -21.72
CA LEU A 41 -13.63 4.88 -20.65
C LEU A 41 -13.84 4.06 -19.37
N SER A 42 -15.10 3.77 -19.02
CA SER A 42 -15.44 2.92 -17.86
C SER A 42 -14.90 1.50 -18.03
N VAL A 43 -15.11 0.88 -19.19
CA VAL A 43 -14.61 -0.47 -19.49
C VAL A 43 -13.08 -0.53 -19.41
N ALA A 44 -12.38 0.45 -20.00
CA ALA A 44 -10.92 0.49 -19.96
C ALA A 44 -10.38 0.68 -18.54
N PHE A 45 -10.92 1.65 -17.79
CA PHE A 45 -10.45 1.96 -16.44
C PHE A 45 -10.73 0.83 -15.44
N PHE A 46 -11.96 0.37 -15.35
CA PHE A 46 -12.36 -0.67 -14.43
C PHE A 46 -11.96 -2.07 -14.90
N GLY A 47 -11.84 -2.28 -16.21
CA GLY A 47 -11.32 -3.50 -16.80
C GLY A 47 -9.90 -3.82 -16.34
N LEU A 48 -9.04 -2.82 -16.10
CA LEU A 48 -7.72 -3.00 -15.51
C LEU A 48 -7.77 -3.43 -14.03
N GLY A 49 -8.82 -3.07 -13.31
CA GLY A 49 -9.03 -3.49 -11.92
C GLY A 49 -9.25 -4.99 -11.75
N ILE A 50 -9.82 -5.66 -12.77
CA ILE A 50 -10.09 -7.10 -12.72
C ILE A 50 -8.80 -7.93 -12.60
N PRO A 51 -7.83 -7.85 -13.53
CA PRO A 51 -6.60 -8.64 -13.44
C PRO A 51 -5.78 -8.31 -12.19
N VAL A 52 -5.74 -7.05 -11.76
CA VAL A 52 -5.04 -6.64 -10.53
C VAL A 52 -5.67 -7.31 -9.31
N SER A 53 -7.00 -7.28 -9.20
CA SER A 53 -7.72 -7.91 -8.09
C SER A 53 -7.56 -9.44 -8.09
N LEU A 54 -7.60 -10.07 -9.27
CA LEU A 54 -7.37 -11.50 -9.43
C LEU A 54 -5.95 -11.88 -9.01
N LEU A 55 -4.93 -11.12 -9.39
CA LEU A 55 -3.55 -11.36 -8.97
C LEU A 55 -3.40 -11.31 -7.44
N ILE A 56 -4.03 -10.35 -6.77
CA ILE A 56 -4.01 -10.26 -5.31
C ILE A 56 -4.73 -11.47 -4.67
N LEU A 57 -5.82 -11.95 -5.26
CA LEU A 57 -6.58 -13.10 -4.75
C LEU A 57 -5.84 -14.42 -4.96
N LEU A 58 -5.18 -14.60 -6.11
CA LEU A 58 -4.43 -15.81 -6.46
C LEU A 58 -3.06 -15.87 -5.77
N LEU A 59 -2.44 -14.71 -5.52
CA LEU A 59 -1.12 -14.58 -4.93
C LEU A 59 -1.18 -13.79 -3.60
N PRO A 60 -1.89 -14.27 -2.57
CA PRO A 60 -2.15 -13.51 -1.34
C PRO A 60 -0.88 -13.12 -0.58
N ASN A 61 0.19 -13.88 -0.74
CA ASN A 61 1.48 -13.63 -0.08
C ASN A 61 2.40 -12.71 -0.89
N SER A 62 1.99 -12.26 -2.07
CA SER A 62 2.79 -11.34 -2.89
C SER A 62 2.74 -9.91 -2.40
N THR A 63 1.68 -9.53 -1.68
CA THR A 63 1.54 -8.21 -1.06
C THR A 63 1.51 -8.38 0.45
N TYR A 64 2.58 -7.97 1.12
CA TYR A 64 2.78 -8.13 2.56
C TYR A 64 3.54 -6.95 3.16
N LEU A 65 3.35 -6.76 4.46
CA LEU A 65 4.17 -5.93 5.33
C LEU A 65 4.74 -6.82 6.41
N ARG A 66 6.05 -7.01 6.41
CA ARG A 66 6.78 -7.83 7.37
C ARG A 66 7.65 -6.94 8.24
N LEU A 67 7.52 -7.08 9.53
CA LEU A 67 8.35 -6.42 10.55
C LEU A 67 9.32 -7.44 11.12
N ASP A 68 10.58 -7.07 11.22
CA ASP A 68 11.65 -7.86 11.85
C ASP A 68 12.51 -6.97 12.76
N GLU A 69 13.50 -7.55 13.45
CA GLU A 69 14.37 -6.81 14.38
C GLU A 69 15.22 -5.74 13.69
N GLU A 70 15.52 -5.90 12.38
CA GLU A 70 16.36 -4.96 11.62
C GLU A 70 15.54 -3.82 11.03
N GLY A 71 14.23 -4.05 10.74
CA GLY A 71 13.40 -3.09 10.06
C GLY A 71 12.06 -3.64 9.64
N PHE A 72 11.54 -3.12 8.54
CA PHE A 72 10.33 -3.64 7.92
C PHE A 72 10.48 -3.75 6.42
N GLU A 73 9.81 -4.74 5.85
CA GLU A 73 9.78 -5.00 4.42
C GLU A 73 8.35 -4.89 3.88
N MET A 74 8.18 -4.07 2.86
CA MET A 74 6.95 -3.98 2.09
C MET A 74 7.13 -4.74 0.79
N GLY A 75 6.40 -5.85 0.65
CA GLY A 75 6.33 -6.62 -0.57
C GLY A 75 5.08 -6.26 -1.39
N SER A 76 5.24 -6.17 -2.70
CA SER A 76 4.15 -6.14 -3.67
C SER A 76 4.46 -7.13 -4.79
N ILE A 77 3.49 -7.39 -5.67
CA ILE A 77 3.64 -8.32 -6.82
C ILE A 77 4.88 -7.99 -7.66
N ILE A 78 5.22 -6.70 -7.78
CA ILE A 78 6.26 -6.22 -8.69
C ILE A 78 7.55 -5.83 -7.95
N ARG A 79 7.44 -5.41 -6.68
CA ARG A 79 8.56 -4.78 -5.97
C ARG A 79 8.58 -5.14 -4.49
N LYS A 80 9.80 -5.36 -3.96
CA LYS A 80 10.07 -5.48 -2.53
C LYS A 80 10.93 -4.31 -2.07
N GLN A 81 10.57 -3.71 -0.95
CA GLN A 81 11.28 -2.57 -0.35
C GLN A 81 11.53 -2.88 1.12
N LYS A 82 12.81 -2.93 1.51
CA LYS A 82 13.23 -3.11 2.90
C LYS A 82 13.77 -1.78 3.45
N TYR A 83 13.28 -1.40 4.61
CA TYR A 83 13.68 -0.20 5.37
C TYR A 83 14.19 -0.62 6.74
N GLN A 84 15.28 0.01 7.20
CA GLN A 84 15.77 -0.21 8.56
C GLN A 84 15.05 0.73 9.52
N TRP A 85 14.91 0.32 10.78
CA TRP A 85 14.31 1.18 11.80
C TRP A 85 15.07 2.49 12.01
N THR A 86 16.38 2.49 11.75
CA THR A 86 17.27 3.66 11.81
C THR A 86 17.04 4.67 10.68
N ASP A 87 16.48 4.21 9.55
CA ASP A 87 16.22 5.07 8.37
C ASP A 87 14.94 5.91 8.55
N VAL A 88 14.07 5.50 9.47
CA VAL A 88 12.76 6.11 9.70
C VAL A 88 12.81 6.99 10.93
N ASP A 89 12.34 8.22 10.81
CA ASP A 89 12.20 9.15 11.93
C ASP A 89 10.88 8.95 12.67
N ASP A 90 9.76 8.89 11.95
CA ASP A 90 8.44 8.69 12.56
C ASP A 90 7.40 8.12 11.58
N PHE A 91 6.23 7.73 12.14
CA PHE A 91 5.06 7.30 11.40
C PHE A 91 3.88 8.21 11.74
N HIS A 92 3.10 8.61 10.74
CA HIS A 92 1.88 9.40 10.95
C HIS A 92 0.72 8.86 10.13
N ILE A 93 -0.47 8.80 10.73
CA ILE A 93 -1.68 8.54 9.97
C ILE A 93 -2.09 9.84 9.27
N ARG A 94 -2.14 9.80 7.94
CA ARG A 94 -2.57 10.90 7.07
C ARG A 94 -3.74 10.49 6.20
N SER A 95 -4.57 11.46 5.85
CA SER A 95 -5.63 11.28 4.84
C SER A 95 -5.28 12.09 3.60
N ILE A 96 -5.22 11.41 2.44
CA ILE A 96 -4.95 12.04 1.15
C ILE A 96 -6.11 11.67 0.23
N TYR A 97 -6.80 12.67 -0.30
CA TYR A 97 -7.98 12.49 -1.15
C TYR A 97 -9.04 11.53 -0.55
N GLY A 98 -9.23 11.59 0.80
CA GLY A 98 -10.17 10.72 1.51
C GLY A 98 -9.64 9.31 1.84
N ALA A 99 -8.50 8.89 1.31
CA ALA A 99 -7.87 7.62 1.64
C ALA A 99 -6.93 7.79 2.86
N ARG A 100 -7.19 7.02 3.94
CA ARG A 100 -6.31 6.99 5.11
C ARG A 100 -5.13 6.06 4.88
N MET A 101 -3.93 6.52 5.20
CA MET A 101 -2.67 5.77 5.05
C MET A 101 -1.68 6.15 6.15
N ILE A 102 -0.68 5.30 6.37
CA ILE A 102 0.42 5.59 7.28
C ILE A 102 1.56 6.21 6.46
N ALA A 103 1.84 7.48 6.71
CA ALA A 103 2.99 8.19 6.17
C ALA A 103 4.26 7.74 6.90
N ILE A 104 5.31 7.46 6.16
CA ILE A 104 6.64 7.17 6.69
C ILE A 104 7.48 8.42 6.55
N ILE A 105 7.99 8.92 7.68
CA ILE A 105 8.91 10.04 7.72
C ILE A 105 10.32 9.47 7.86
N PHE A 106 11.17 9.73 6.89
CA PHE A 106 12.54 9.24 6.89
C PHE A 106 13.49 10.25 7.54
N ASN A 107 14.57 9.72 8.14
CA ASN A 107 15.65 10.54 8.66
C ASN A 107 16.30 11.34 7.50
N THR A 108 16.74 12.56 7.78
CA THR A 108 17.39 13.47 6.80
C THR A 108 18.64 12.88 6.18
N GLU A 109 19.33 11.97 6.85
CA GLU A 109 20.53 11.28 6.35
C GLU A 109 20.21 10.13 5.37
N TYR A 110 18.96 9.68 5.27
CA TYR A 110 18.57 8.57 4.40
C TYR A 110 18.61 8.97 2.94
N ARG A 111 19.64 8.49 2.19
CA ARG A 111 19.88 8.84 0.78
C ARG A 111 19.25 7.89 -0.25
N LYS A 112 18.84 6.68 0.16
CA LYS A 112 18.24 5.70 -0.77
C LYS A 112 16.97 6.24 -1.43
N GLN A 113 16.89 6.09 -2.75
CA GLN A 113 15.70 6.45 -3.57
C GLN A 113 15.25 7.93 -3.49
N ARG A 114 16.18 8.85 -3.25
CA ARG A 114 15.93 10.29 -3.10
C ARG A 114 15.07 10.86 -4.24
N PHE A 115 15.32 10.44 -5.49
CA PHE A 115 14.56 10.91 -6.65
C PHE A 115 13.11 10.44 -6.64
N ALA A 116 12.87 9.13 -6.43
CA ALA A 116 11.51 8.58 -6.39
C ALA A 116 10.69 9.13 -5.23
N ARG A 117 11.33 9.38 -4.08
CA ARG A 117 10.72 10.03 -2.91
C ARG A 117 10.36 11.49 -3.19
N SER A 118 11.24 12.23 -3.87
CA SER A 118 10.97 13.63 -4.26
C SER A 118 9.75 13.73 -5.18
N VAL A 119 9.62 12.84 -6.16
CA VAL A 119 8.44 12.79 -7.04
C VAL A 119 7.18 12.41 -6.26
N ALA A 120 7.25 11.41 -5.38
CA ALA A 120 6.11 11.03 -4.53
C ALA A 120 5.71 12.16 -3.58
N ALA A 121 6.68 12.84 -2.95
CA ALA A 121 6.45 13.99 -2.08
C ALA A 121 5.81 15.17 -2.82
N THR A 122 6.21 15.40 -4.07
CA THR A 122 5.65 16.47 -4.91
C THR A 122 4.19 16.19 -5.28
N LEU A 123 3.84 14.92 -5.54
CA LEU A 123 2.48 14.54 -5.99
C LEU A 123 1.50 14.32 -4.83
N SER A 124 1.97 13.78 -3.71
CA SER A 124 1.11 13.38 -2.58
C SER A 124 1.46 14.04 -1.25
N GLY A 125 2.55 14.80 -1.18
CA GLY A 125 3.08 15.37 0.05
C GLY A 125 3.70 14.34 1.00
N LEU A 126 3.92 13.08 0.55
CA LEU A 126 4.50 12.00 1.34
C LEU A 126 5.67 11.35 0.62
N GLU A 127 6.76 11.12 1.34
CA GLU A 127 7.93 10.42 0.80
C GLU A 127 7.70 8.93 0.57
N ALA A 128 6.94 8.28 1.45
CA ALA A 128 6.43 6.93 1.30
C ALA A 128 5.18 6.74 2.19
N ALA A 129 4.30 5.83 1.81
CA ALA A 129 3.08 5.55 2.56
C ALA A 129 2.72 4.06 2.52
N ILE A 130 2.15 3.59 3.63
CA ILE A 130 1.56 2.26 3.76
C ILE A 130 0.06 2.42 3.60
N ALA A 131 -0.48 1.86 2.51
CA ALA A 131 -1.91 1.91 2.20
C ALA A 131 -2.70 0.95 3.09
N ASN A 132 -3.99 1.24 3.28
CA ASN A 132 -4.91 0.38 4.04
C ASN A 132 -5.39 -0.83 3.20
N GLN A 133 -4.45 -1.68 2.79
CA GLN A 133 -4.73 -2.84 1.92
C GLN A 133 -4.54 -4.20 2.62
N TYR A 134 -4.09 -4.19 3.87
CA TYR A 134 -3.77 -5.41 4.62
C TYR A 134 -5.00 -5.95 5.38
N ASN A 135 -4.84 -7.15 5.93
CA ASN A 135 -5.84 -7.87 6.73
C ASN A 135 -6.00 -7.34 8.18
N ALA A 136 -5.26 -6.28 8.52
CA ALA A 136 -5.37 -5.57 9.79
C ALA A 136 -5.91 -4.15 9.58
N THR A 137 -6.37 -3.50 10.65
CA THR A 137 -6.76 -2.09 10.60
C THR A 137 -5.53 -1.20 10.51
N LEU A 138 -5.72 0.01 10.01
CA LEU A 138 -4.61 0.96 9.87
C LEU A 138 -4.00 1.30 11.22
N GLU A 139 -4.83 1.39 12.26
CA GLU A 139 -4.45 1.64 13.64
C GLU A 139 -3.59 0.51 14.22
N GLN A 140 -3.98 -0.74 13.97
CA GLN A 140 -3.20 -1.91 14.41
C GLN A 140 -1.81 -1.96 13.74
N ILE A 141 -1.74 -1.64 12.44
CA ILE A 141 -0.47 -1.58 11.72
C ILE A 141 0.39 -0.44 12.25
N PHE A 142 -0.21 0.73 12.49
CA PHE A 142 0.48 1.89 13.04
C PHE A 142 1.06 1.61 14.43
N GLU A 143 0.27 0.99 15.32
CA GLU A 143 0.68 0.61 16.66
C GLU A 143 1.83 -0.42 16.62
N ALA A 144 1.72 -1.43 15.75
CA ALA A 144 2.78 -2.41 15.54
C ALA A 144 4.08 -1.73 15.09
N LEU A 145 4.04 -0.89 14.05
CA LEU A 145 5.20 -0.17 13.53
C LEU A 145 5.85 0.71 14.60
N SER A 146 5.05 1.46 15.35
CA SER A 146 5.53 2.35 16.42
C SER A 146 6.18 1.57 17.55
N THR A 147 5.56 0.47 17.99
CA THR A 147 6.08 -0.40 19.04
C THR A 147 7.40 -1.06 18.62
N TRP A 148 7.47 -1.60 17.41
CA TRP A 148 8.69 -2.21 16.89
C TRP A 148 9.82 -1.19 16.73
N LYS A 149 9.52 0.01 16.24
CA LYS A 149 10.49 1.09 16.17
C LYS A 149 11.03 1.48 17.54
N GLN A 150 10.16 1.61 18.55
CA GLN A 150 10.61 1.93 19.92
C GLN A 150 11.53 0.86 20.49
N ARG A 151 11.28 -0.41 20.20
CA ARG A 151 12.09 -1.54 20.70
C ARG A 151 13.44 -1.67 19.98
N HIS A 152 13.45 -1.47 18.66
CA HIS A 152 14.61 -1.80 17.82
C HIS A 152 15.30 -0.58 17.20
N GLY A 153 14.63 0.57 17.11
CA GLY A 153 15.20 1.81 16.55
C GLY A 153 16.30 2.45 17.41
N ARG A 154 16.42 2.08 18.69
CA ARG A 154 17.44 2.61 19.60
C ARG A 154 18.78 1.85 19.60
N ARG A 155 18.96 0.86 18.74
CA ARG A 155 20.15 -0.02 18.74
C ARG A 155 21.35 0.52 17.96
N ARG A 156 21.59 1.84 17.98
CA ARG A 156 22.93 2.42 17.67
C ARG A 156 23.15 3.67 18.52
N ALA A 157 23.63 3.49 19.73
CA ALA A 157 24.47 4.43 20.43
C ALA A 157 25.89 3.84 20.44
#